data_ee975bb6d4bf8f08ab6b82fb0c6a6d0f
#
_entry.id   ee975bb6d4bf8f08ab6b82fb0c6a6d0f
#
_cell.length_a   1.000
_cell.length_b   1.000
_cell.length_c   1.000
_cell.angle_alpha   90.00
_cell.angle_beta   90.00
_cell.angle_gamma   90.00
#
_symmetry.space_group_name_H-M   'P 1'
#
loop_
_entity.id
_entity.type
_entity.pdbx_description
1 polymer ?
#
loop_
_entity_poly.entity_id
_entity_poly.type
_entity_poly.pdbx_seq_one_letter_code
_entity_poly.pdbx_strand_id
1 'polypeptide(L)'
;MLKADRITRAVAGFVDLLLIIGLARLPDVIGFLSAAGYILVRDGLFDRKSIGKKLIGLQVASSEDIGSLVTYRESIIRNVPFAAAYVLFLIPYAGWVLGPLMLGMECLVAIGDERGMRIGDMLARTIVIQDAAKTAPMDDEQGRRHEESTVGATVQQEEDE
;
A
#
# COMPACT_ATOMS: atom_id res chain seq x y z
N MET A 1 3.03 5.07 -15.62
CA MET A 1 2.50 4.86 -14.27
C MET A 1 2.75 6.09 -13.42
N LEU A 2 1.72 6.63 -12.79
CA LEU A 2 1.86 7.84 -11.98
C LEU A 2 2.41 7.47 -10.59
N LYS A 3 3.39 8.23 -10.14
CA LYS A 3 3.94 8.14 -8.79
C LYS A 3 2.83 8.52 -7.79
N ALA A 4 2.70 7.77 -6.72
CA ALA A 4 1.73 8.08 -5.67
C ALA A 4 2.10 9.39 -4.96
N ASP A 5 1.12 10.29 -4.82
CA ASP A 5 1.27 11.54 -4.09
C ASP A 5 1.57 11.28 -2.59
N ARG A 6 2.36 12.18 -1.99
CA ARG A 6 2.78 12.06 -0.58
C ARG A 6 1.59 12.08 0.38
N ILE A 7 0.60 12.95 0.10
CA ILE A 7 -0.60 13.07 0.93
C ILE A 7 -1.40 11.78 0.87
N THR A 8 -1.62 11.23 -0.31
CA THR A 8 -2.34 9.97 -0.54
C THR A 8 -1.68 8.80 0.20
N ARG A 9 -0.34 8.75 0.21
CA ARG A 9 0.43 7.76 0.98
C ARG A 9 0.29 7.94 2.48
N ALA A 10 0.26 9.19 2.97
CA ALA A 10 0.07 9.48 4.38
C ALA A 10 -1.32 9.05 4.86
N VAL A 11 -2.37 9.33 4.08
CA VAL A 11 -3.74 8.90 4.39
C VAL A 11 -3.86 7.38 4.42
N ALA A 12 -3.24 6.65 3.46
CA ALA A 12 -3.20 5.19 3.48
C ALA A 12 -2.50 4.66 4.74
N GLY A 13 -1.36 5.28 5.11
CA GLY A 13 -0.62 4.93 6.33
C GLY A 13 -1.42 5.21 7.61
N PHE A 14 -2.22 6.26 7.63
CA PHE A 14 -3.11 6.58 8.75
C PHE A 14 -4.21 5.53 8.94
N VAL A 15 -4.83 5.06 7.86
CA VAL A 15 -5.80 3.95 7.92
C VAL A 15 -5.16 2.68 8.46
N ASP A 16 -3.96 2.34 7.97
CA ASP A 16 -3.21 1.19 8.48
C ASP A 16 -2.85 1.35 9.97
N LEU A 17 -2.52 2.56 10.42
CA LEU A 17 -2.24 2.85 11.83
C LEU A 17 -3.47 2.62 12.72
N LEU A 18 -4.66 3.05 12.29
CA LEU A 18 -5.90 2.78 13.02
C LEU A 18 -6.16 1.28 13.17
N LEU A 19 -5.88 0.49 12.14
CA LEU A 19 -5.98 -0.97 12.21
C LEU A 19 -4.98 -1.57 13.20
N ILE A 20 -3.73 -1.10 13.19
CA ILE A 20 -2.71 -1.53 14.15
C ILE A 20 -3.13 -1.23 15.60
N ILE A 21 -3.65 -0.03 15.83
CA ILE A 21 -4.17 0.36 17.15
C ILE A 21 -5.34 -0.54 17.56
N GLY A 22 -6.25 -0.83 16.64
CA GLY A 22 -7.38 -1.74 16.89
C GLY A 22 -6.92 -3.15 17.25
N LEU A 23 -5.99 -3.72 16.50
CA LEU A 23 -5.39 -5.03 16.78
C LEU A 23 -4.65 -5.05 18.11
N ALA A 24 -3.89 -4.00 18.42
CA ALA A 24 -3.16 -3.88 19.67
C ALA A 24 -4.07 -3.78 20.92
N ARG A 25 -5.38 -3.50 20.74
CA ARG A 25 -6.37 -3.49 21.82
C ARG A 25 -6.91 -4.87 22.20
N LEU A 26 -6.60 -5.91 21.40
CA LEU A 26 -6.89 -7.29 21.79
C LEU A 26 -6.09 -7.65 23.04
N PRO A 27 -6.67 -8.50 23.94
CA PRO A 27 -6.03 -8.79 25.22
C PRO A 27 -4.69 -9.53 25.06
N ASP A 28 -3.81 -9.22 25.98
CA ASP A 28 -2.54 -9.92 26.22
C ASP A 28 -1.60 -10.02 25.00
N VAL A 29 -0.92 -11.13 24.91
CA VAL A 29 0.05 -11.45 23.85
C VAL A 29 -0.61 -11.50 22.46
N ILE A 30 -1.91 -11.81 22.38
CA ILE A 30 -2.64 -11.90 21.11
C ILE A 30 -2.68 -10.54 20.43
N GLY A 31 -2.99 -9.48 21.15
CA GLY A 31 -3.01 -8.12 20.60
C GLY A 31 -1.65 -7.69 20.08
N PHE A 32 -0.60 -7.95 20.87
CA PHE A 32 0.77 -7.65 20.48
C PHE A 32 1.19 -8.41 19.21
N LEU A 33 1.02 -9.73 19.17
CA LEU A 33 1.40 -10.55 18.03
C LEU A 33 0.59 -10.22 16.78
N SER A 34 -0.70 -9.96 16.93
CA SER A 34 -1.58 -9.59 15.81
C SER A 34 -1.17 -8.27 15.18
N ALA A 35 -0.89 -7.25 16.01
CA ALA A 35 -0.43 -5.95 15.52
C ALA A 35 0.97 -6.05 14.87
N ALA A 36 1.92 -6.73 15.52
CA ALA A 36 3.26 -6.95 14.98
C ALA A 36 3.22 -7.76 13.67
N GLY A 37 2.45 -8.85 13.63
CA GLY A 37 2.26 -9.66 12.44
C GLY A 37 1.64 -8.85 11.29
N TYR A 38 0.59 -8.08 11.58
CA TYR A 38 -0.01 -7.19 10.58
C TYR A 38 1.00 -6.17 10.03
N ILE A 39 1.79 -5.51 10.90
CA ILE A 39 2.82 -4.55 10.47
C ILE A 39 3.77 -5.21 9.46
N LEU A 40 4.24 -6.42 9.72
CA LEU A 40 5.22 -7.11 8.86
C LEU A 40 4.64 -7.52 7.51
N VAL A 41 3.43 -8.08 7.50
CA VAL A 41 2.87 -8.72 6.28
C VAL A 41 1.88 -7.84 5.51
N ARG A 42 1.48 -6.68 6.05
CA ARG A 42 0.39 -5.84 5.51
C ARG A 42 0.51 -5.53 4.02
N ASP A 43 1.71 -5.27 3.53
CA ASP A 43 1.94 -4.93 2.12
C ASP A 43 1.95 -6.16 1.19
N GLY A 44 1.95 -7.37 1.75
CA GLY A 44 1.83 -8.63 1.00
C GLY A 44 0.43 -9.27 1.04
N LEU A 45 -0.50 -8.75 1.88
CA LEU A 45 -1.78 -9.41 2.15
C LEU A 45 -2.76 -9.37 0.97
N PHE A 46 -2.90 -8.23 0.31
CA PHE A 46 -3.91 -8.01 -0.75
C PHE A 46 -3.22 -7.59 -2.05
N ASP A 47 -2.64 -8.53 -2.76
CA ASP A 47 -2.01 -8.27 -4.06
C ASP A 47 -1.14 -7.00 -4.08
N ARG A 48 -0.12 -6.94 -3.19
CA ARG A 48 0.82 -5.81 -3.01
C ARG A 48 0.23 -4.57 -2.33
N LYS A 49 -0.89 -4.72 -1.62
CA LYS A 49 -1.58 -3.60 -0.99
C LYS A 49 -1.82 -3.90 0.47
N SER A 50 -1.56 -2.93 1.34
CA SER A 50 -2.16 -2.93 2.67
C SER A 50 -3.64 -2.56 2.58
N ILE A 51 -4.39 -2.76 3.65
CA ILE A 51 -5.81 -2.38 3.69
C ILE A 51 -5.97 -0.89 3.39
N GLY A 52 -5.16 -0.02 4.01
CA GLY A 52 -5.17 1.41 3.75
C GLY A 52 -4.84 1.76 2.31
N LYS A 53 -3.84 1.11 1.70
CA LYS A 53 -3.48 1.32 0.31
C LYS A 53 -4.54 0.82 -0.66
N LYS A 54 -5.17 -0.33 -0.37
CA LYS A 54 -6.27 -0.87 -1.18
C LYS A 54 -7.47 0.07 -1.24
N LEU A 55 -7.84 0.69 -0.11
CA LEU A 55 -8.94 1.65 -0.04
C LEU A 55 -8.67 2.89 -0.90
N ILE A 56 -7.43 3.35 -0.95
CA ILE A 56 -7.04 4.61 -1.61
C ILE A 56 -6.58 4.38 -3.07
N GLY A 57 -6.40 3.14 -3.51
CA GLY A 57 -5.94 2.82 -4.86
C GLY A 57 -4.42 2.98 -5.02
N LEU A 58 -3.67 2.57 -4.01
CA LEU A 58 -2.21 2.48 -4.06
C LEU A 58 -1.76 1.04 -4.07
N GLN A 59 -0.61 0.77 -4.69
CA GLN A 59 0.04 -0.54 -4.65
C GLN A 59 1.55 -0.41 -4.48
N VAL A 60 2.17 -1.50 -4.03
CA VAL A 60 3.62 -1.62 -3.93
C VAL A 60 4.14 -2.40 -5.13
N ALA A 61 5.20 -1.91 -5.74
CA ALA A 61 5.90 -2.57 -6.84
C ALA A 61 7.39 -2.69 -6.53
N SER A 62 8.07 -3.63 -7.16
CA SER A 62 9.53 -3.66 -7.16
C SER A 62 10.08 -2.44 -7.87
N SER A 63 11.19 -1.89 -7.38
CA SER A 63 11.86 -0.77 -8.03
C SER A 63 12.66 -1.21 -9.27
N GLU A 64 13.01 -2.49 -9.37
CA GLU A 64 13.76 -3.07 -10.48
C GLU A 64 12.83 -3.56 -11.60
N ASP A 65 11.69 -4.13 -11.24
CA ASP A 65 10.67 -4.59 -12.17
C ASP A 65 9.28 -4.22 -11.67
N ILE A 66 8.73 -3.13 -12.21
CA ILE A 66 7.43 -2.57 -11.81
C ILE A 66 6.27 -3.54 -12.09
N GLY A 67 6.48 -4.52 -12.97
CA GLY A 67 5.52 -5.60 -13.28
C GLY A 67 5.52 -6.74 -12.27
N SER A 68 6.61 -6.95 -11.53
CA SER A 68 6.74 -8.07 -10.61
C SER A 68 5.93 -7.91 -9.33
N LEU A 69 5.41 -9.04 -8.83
CA LEU A 69 4.65 -9.10 -7.58
C LEU A 69 5.60 -8.94 -6.39
N VAL A 70 5.28 -8.03 -5.48
CA VAL A 70 5.96 -7.93 -4.19
C VAL A 70 5.63 -9.17 -3.35
N THR A 71 6.67 -9.90 -2.97
CA THR A 71 6.57 -11.10 -2.15
C THR A 71 6.37 -10.75 -0.66
N TYR A 72 5.93 -11.72 0.14
CA TYR A 72 5.86 -11.56 1.60
C TYR A 72 7.24 -11.22 2.20
N ARG A 73 8.33 -11.73 1.62
CA ARG A 73 9.69 -11.43 2.06
C ARG A 73 10.00 -9.93 1.94
N GLU A 74 9.67 -9.33 0.81
CA GLU A 74 9.86 -7.90 0.58
C GLU A 74 8.96 -7.05 1.48
N SER A 75 7.70 -7.50 1.71
CA SER A 75 6.81 -6.86 2.68
C SER A 75 7.41 -6.87 4.08
N ILE A 76 7.94 -8.00 4.54
CA ILE A 76 8.59 -8.13 5.85
C ILE A 76 9.81 -7.20 5.93
N ILE A 77 10.77 -7.29 5.01
CA ILE A 77 11.99 -6.47 5.00
C ILE A 77 11.64 -4.98 5.06
N ARG A 78 10.70 -4.55 4.25
CA ARG A 78 10.23 -3.19 4.16
C ARG A 78 9.62 -2.67 5.47
N ASN A 79 8.90 -3.51 6.18
CA ASN A 79 8.18 -3.13 7.39
C ASN A 79 8.95 -3.44 8.69
N VAL A 80 10.16 -4.06 8.61
CA VAL A 80 11.03 -4.29 9.78
C VAL A 80 11.27 -3.02 10.59
N PRO A 81 11.59 -1.85 10.04
CA PRO A 81 11.79 -0.64 10.83
C PRO A 81 10.55 -0.24 11.65
N PHE A 82 9.35 -0.39 11.06
CA PHE A 82 8.09 -0.12 11.77
C PHE A 82 7.80 -1.16 12.87
N ALA A 83 8.05 -2.43 12.58
CA ALA A 83 7.90 -3.49 13.57
C ALA A 83 8.90 -3.31 14.73
N ALA A 84 10.14 -2.93 14.43
CA ALA A 84 11.14 -2.63 15.44
C ALA A 84 10.73 -1.43 16.31
N ALA A 85 10.24 -0.34 15.71
CA ALA A 85 9.70 0.79 16.45
C ALA A 85 8.54 0.37 17.36
N TYR A 86 7.62 -0.48 16.86
CA TYR A 86 6.51 -1.01 17.65
C TYR A 86 6.97 -1.84 18.84
N VAL A 87 7.96 -2.73 18.65
CA VAL A 87 8.57 -3.53 19.73
C VAL A 87 9.29 -2.63 20.74
N LEU A 88 10.01 -1.62 20.28
CA LEU A 88 10.68 -0.65 21.14
C LEU A 88 9.70 0.07 22.07
N PHE A 89 8.49 0.41 21.61
CA PHE A 89 7.47 1.04 22.45
C PHE A 89 7.10 0.24 23.70
N LEU A 90 7.36 -1.08 23.72
CA LEU A 90 7.12 -1.94 24.89
C LEU A 90 8.17 -1.77 25.98
N ILE A 91 9.33 -1.18 25.65
CA ILE A 91 10.40 -0.93 26.63
C ILE A 91 10.09 0.40 27.31
N PRO A 92 9.77 0.39 28.62
CA PRO A 92 9.47 1.62 29.34
C PRO A 92 10.65 2.63 29.26
N TYR A 93 10.34 3.91 29.22
CA TYR A 93 11.27 5.04 29.13
C TYR A 93 12.07 5.06 27.82
N ALA A 94 12.91 4.06 27.56
CA ALA A 94 13.75 4.01 26.35
C ALA A 94 12.92 3.94 25.07
N GLY A 95 11.90 3.09 25.05
CA GLY A 95 11.02 2.92 23.88
C GLY A 95 10.19 4.15 23.57
N TRP A 96 9.80 4.92 24.58
CA TRP A 96 9.04 6.17 24.40
C TRP A 96 9.84 7.26 23.70
N VAL A 97 11.16 7.17 23.73
CA VAL A 97 12.06 8.07 23.00
C VAL A 97 12.50 7.46 21.68
N LEU A 98 12.98 6.21 21.71
CA LEU A 98 13.57 5.54 20.54
C LEU A 98 12.52 5.17 19.49
N GLY A 99 11.30 4.79 19.90
CA GLY A 99 10.20 4.48 18.97
C GLY A 99 9.84 5.67 18.08
N PRO A 100 9.44 6.82 18.64
CA PRO A 100 9.16 8.02 17.85
C PRO A 100 10.36 8.50 17.05
N LEU A 101 11.58 8.41 17.60
CA LEU A 101 12.80 8.78 16.88
C LEU A 101 12.97 7.92 15.61
N MET A 102 12.79 6.61 15.72
CA MET A 102 12.90 5.68 14.60
C MET A 102 11.83 5.96 13.52
N LEU A 103 10.59 6.18 13.94
CA LEU A 103 9.51 6.57 13.02
C LEU A 103 9.76 7.95 12.39
N GLY A 104 10.30 8.88 13.15
CA GLY A 104 10.70 10.21 12.65
C GLY A 104 11.77 10.12 11.58
N MET A 105 12.78 9.27 11.75
CA MET A 105 13.81 9.03 10.74
C MET A 105 13.23 8.44 9.46
N GLU A 106 12.32 7.47 9.55
CA GLU A 106 11.61 6.93 8.39
C GLU A 106 10.84 8.02 7.62
N CYS A 107 10.14 8.90 8.35
CA CYS A 107 9.41 10.01 7.76
C CYS A 107 10.36 11.05 7.13
N LEU A 108 11.47 11.38 7.79
CA LEU A 108 12.46 12.35 7.31
C LEU A 108 13.10 11.88 6.00
N VAL A 109 13.50 10.60 5.94
CA VAL A 109 14.06 10.00 4.72
C VAL A 109 13.02 10.02 3.59
N ALA A 110 11.77 9.66 3.87
CA ALA A 110 10.69 9.68 2.87
C ALA A 110 10.39 11.09 2.33
N ILE A 111 10.58 12.13 3.15
CA ILE A 111 10.41 13.54 2.73
C ILE A 111 11.60 14.00 1.90
N GLY A 112 12.83 13.63 2.30
CA GLY A 112 14.07 14.00 1.63
C GLY A 112 14.34 13.27 0.31
N ASP A 113 13.80 12.08 0.15
CA ASP A 113 13.97 11.28 -1.07
C ASP A 113 13.08 11.78 -2.22
N GLU A 114 13.64 11.96 -3.41
CA GLU A 114 12.91 12.39 -4.61
C GLU A 114 11.81 11.40 -5.01
N ARG A 115 12.02 10.12 -4.76
CA ARG A 115 11.05 9.05 -5.02
C ARG A 115 10.07 8.85 -3.87
N GLY A 116 10.30 9.52 -2.73
CA GLY A 116 9.53 9.38 -1.50
C GLY A 116 9.68 8.00 -0.88
N MET A 117 10.84 7.33 -1.09
CA MET A 117 11.12 6.04 -0.49
C MET A 117 11.57 6.21 0.96
N ARG A 118 11.06 5.34 1.84
CA ARG A 118 11.48 5.23 3.23
C ARG A 118 12.70 4.31 3.32
N ILE A 119 13.36 4.26 4.49
CA ILE A 119 14.47 3.33 4.72
C ILE A 119 14.05 1.89 4.42
N GLY A 120 12.88 1.48 4.92
CA GLY A 120 12.34 0.16 4.64
C GLY A 120 12.05 -0.09 3.16
N ASP A 121 11.58 0.91 2.41
CA ASP A 121 11.34 0.81 0.97
C ASP A 121 12.66 0.60 0.21
N MET A 122 13.73 1.30 0.61
CA MET A 122 15.07 1.16 0.03
C MET A 122 15.67 -0.22 0.32
N LEU A 123 15.55 -0.70 1.56
CA LEU A 123 16.02 -2.04 1.97
C LEU A 123 15.35 -3.17 1.17
N ALA A 124 14.05 -3.03 0.91
CA ALA A 124 13.25 -4.00 0.17
C ALA A 124 13.26 -3.77 -1.35
N ARG A 125 13.93 -2.72 -1.85
CA ARG A 125 13.93 -2.31 -3.26
C ARG A 125 12.53 -2.19 -3.84
N THR A 126 11.65 -1.51 -3.11
CA THR A 126 10.23 -1.34 -3.48
C THR A 126 9.86 0.13 -3.59
N ILE A 127 8.82 0.42 -4.38
CA ILE A 127 8.26 1.76 -4.57
C ILE A 127 6.74 1.71 -4.48
N VAL A 128 6.12 2.79 -4.01
CA VAL A 128 4.66 2.93 -3.98
C VAL A 128 4.19 3.69 -5.22
N ILE A 129 3.29 3.08 -5.98
CA ILE A 129 2.71 3.62 -7.20
C ILE A 129 1.19 3.67 -7.09
N GLN A 130 0.55 4.43 -7.97
CA GLN A 130 -0.91 4.39 -8.11
C GLN A 130 -1.34 3.10 -8.79
N ASP A 131 -2.45 2.54 -8.34
CA ASP A 131 -3.04 1.34 -8.93
C ASP A 131 -3.68 1.69 -10.28
N ALA A 132 -3.14 1.13 -11.35
CA ALA A 132 -3.63 1.38 -12.71
C ALA A 132 -5.11 0.97 -12.88
N ALA A 133 -5.57 -0.05 -12.15
CA ALA A 133 -6.96 -0.50 -12.20
C ALA A 133 -7.98 0.52 -11.66
N LYS A 134 -7.54 1.43 -10.77
CA LYS A 134 -8.41 2.49 -10.21
C LYS A 134 -8.23 3.86 -10.90
N THR A 135 -7.20 3.99 -11.72
CA THR A 135 -6.87 5.27 -12.40
C THR A 135 -7.32 5.27 -13.88
N ALA A 136 -7.82 4.14 -14.39
CA ALA A 136 -8.45 4.11 -15.70
C ALA A 136 -9.67 5.05 -15.69
N PRO A 137 -9.74 6.04 -16.59
CA PRO A 137 -10.92 6.89 -16.69
C PRO A 137 -12.15 6.01 -16.97
N MET A 138 -13.26 6.33 -16.31
CA MET A 138 -14.55 5.64 -16.54
C MET A 138 -15.07 5.85 -17.97
N ASP A 139 -14.41 6.71 -18.75
CA ASP A 139 -14.78 7.05 -20.12
C ASP A 139 -14.54 5.91 -21.13
N ASP A 140 -13.59 5.00 -20.85
CA ASP A 140 -13.29 3.85 -21.72
C ASP A 140 -14.37 2.74 -21.66
N GLU A 141 -15.08 2.59 -20.54
CA GLU A 141 -16.20 1.65 -20.47
C GLU A 141 -17.46 2.16 -21.20
N GLN A 142 -17.67 3.47 -21.21
CA GLN A 142 -18.77 4.06 -21.95
C GLN A 142 -18.51 4.04 -23.47
N GLY A 143 -17.27 4.26 -23.89
CA GLY A 143 -16.86 4.13 -25.29
C GLY A 143 -17.08 2.73 -25.86
N ARG A 144 -16.68 1.70 -25.11
CA ARG A 144 -16.87 0.29 -25.52
C ARG A 144 -18.33 -0.14 -25.60
N ARG A 145 -19.18 0.33 -24.67
CA ARG A 145 -20.63 0.03 -24.72
C ARG A 145 -21.32 0.71 -25.89
N HIS A 146 -20.88 1.88 -26.31
CA HIS A 146 -21.39 2.55 -27.50
C HIS A 146 -20.95 1.85 -28.79
N GLU A 147 -19.71 1.36 -28.87
CA GLU A 147 -19.23 0.59 -30.03
C GLU A 147 -19.93 -0.77 -30.15
N GLU A 148 -20.09 -1.53 -29.05
CA GLU A 148 -20.82 -2.80 -29.06
C GLU A 148 -22.31 -2.61 -29.43
N SER A 149 -22.94 -1.54 -28.95
CA SER A 149 -24.33 -1.21 -29.30
C SER A 149 -24.49 -0.84 -30.77
N THR A 150 -23.52 -0.18 -31.36
CA THR A 150 -23.57 0.24 -32.77
C THR A 150 -23.30 -0.92 -33.72
N VAL A 151 -22.34 -1.80 -33.36
CA VAL A 151 -22.04 -3.01 -34.15
C VAL A 151 -23.19 -3.99 -34.10
N GLY A 152 -23.84 -4.18 -32.95
CA GLY A 152 -25.02 -5.06 -32.82
C GLY A 152 -26.22 -4.58 -33.63
N ALA A 153 -26.41 -3.25 -33.71
CA ALA A 153 -27.52 -2.67 -34.53
C ALA A 153 -27.29 -2.79 -36.05
N THR A 154 -26.04 -2.76 -36.50
CA THR A 154 -25.70 -2.90 -37.91
C THR A 154 -25.84 -4.33 -38.42
N VAL A 155 -25.50 -5.33 -37.58
CA VAL A 155 -25.63 -6.75 -37.95
C VAL A 155 -27.10 -7.19 -38.05
N GLN A 156 -28.00 -6.62 -37.25
CA GLN A 156 -29.44 -6.96 -37.32
C GLN A 156 -30.11 -6.33 -38.55
N GLN A 157 -29.58 -5.27 -39.14
CA GLN A 157 -30.14 -4.70 -40.38
C GLN A 157 -29.73 -5.44 -41.66
N GLU A 158 -28.63 -6.23 -41.62
CA GLU A 158 -28.20 -7.06 -42.76
C GLU A 158 -28.89 -8.42 -42.79
N GLU A 159 -29.49 -8.89 -41.69
CA GLU A 159 -30.26 -10.15 -41.67
C GLU A 159 -31.76 -9.99 -42.11
N ASP A 160 -32.26 -8.72 -42.17
CA ASP A 160 -33.67 -8.46 -42.52
C ASP A 160 -33.85 -7.98 -43.98
N GLU A 161 -32.79 -7.93 -44.85
CA GLU A 161 -32.88 -7.69 -46.29
C GLU A 161 -32.67 -8.98 -47.13
#